data_42f519de0c27ce5fcc04b06fe36d804f
#
_entry.id   42f519de0c27ce5fcc04b06fe36d804f
#
_cell.length_a   1.000
_cell.length_b   1.000
_cell.length_c   1.000
_cell.angle_alpha   90.00
_cell.angle_beta   90.00
_cell.angle_gamma   90.00
#
_symmetry.space_group_name_H-M   'P 1'
#
loop_
_entity.id
_entity.type
_entity.pdbx_description
1 polymer ?
#
loop_
_entity_poly.entity_id
_entity_poly.type
_entity_poly.pdbx_seq_one_letter_code
_entity_poly.pdbx_strand_id
1 'polypeptide(L)'
;MSEKRVVVALAGNPNCGKTTLFNNLTGMRQHVGNWPGKTVAIERKDGKATYDGTTLEIVDLPGTYSLSSRSLEEEIAVEYLLTEKPDVVVNIIDAAHLERNLYLTLQLIE
;
A
#
# COMPACT_ATOMS: atom_id res chain seq x y z
N MET A 1 -13.89 -26.50 -1.42
CA MET A 1 -14.22 -25.25 -0.77
C MET A 1 -13.21 -24.19 -1.17
N SER A 2 -13.68 -23.10 -1.74
CA SER A 2 -12.78 -22.07 -2.23
C SER A 2 -12.35 -21.15 -1.09
N GLU A 3 -11.07 -20.88 -1.01
CA GLU A 3 -10.55 -19.88 -0.11
C GLU A 3 -10.94 -18.50 -0.62
N LYS A 4 -11.35 -17.65 0.29
CA LYS A 4 -11.53 -16.24 -0.06
C LYS A 4 -10.16 -15.55 -0.05
N ARG A 5 -9.92 -14.78 -1.08
CA ARG A 5 -8.71 -13.95 -1.19
C ARG A 5 -9.12 -12.51 -1.37
N VAL A 6 -8.55 -11.65 -0.56
CA VAL A 6 -8.79 -10.22 -0.64
C VAL A 6 -7.45 -9.53 -0.81
N VAL A 7 -7.33 -8.70 -1.82
CA VAL A 7 -6.11 -7.94 -2.07
C VAL A 7 -6.27 -6.58 -1.42
N VAL A 8 -5.35 -6.26 -0.51
CA VAL A 8 -5.37 -5.03 0.27
C VAL A 8 -4.13 -4.23 -0.06
N ALA A 9 -4.31 -2.99 -0.47
CA ALA A 9 -3.20 -2.07 -0.69
C ALA A 9 -3.11 -1.12 0.50
N LEU A 10 -1.89 -0.95 1.03
CA LEU A 10 -1.64 0.03 2.08
C LEU A 10 -1.11 1.29 1.44
N ALA A 11 -1.79 2.39 1.65
CA ALA A 11 -1.41 3.69 1.12
C ALA A 11 -1.22 4.68 2.26
N GLY A 12 -0.37 5.66 2.06
CA GLY A 12 -0.14 6.68 3.07
C GLY A 12 1.08 7.50 2.75
N ASN A 13 1.25 8.57 3.49
CA ASN A 13 2.43 9.42 3.37
C ASN A 13 3.66 8.68 3.89
N PRO A 14 4.86 9.06 3.43
CA PRO A 14 6.08 8.51 4.00
C PRO A 14 6.12 8.73 5.52
N ASN A 15 6.60 7.73 6.25
CA ASN A 15 6.78 7.78 7.71
C ASN A 15 5.48 8.00 8.51
N CYS A 16 4.37 7.48 8.02
CA CYS A 16 3.09 7.59 8.72
C CYS A 16 2.72 6.35 9.54
N GLY A 17 3.65 5.42 9.73
CA GLY A 17 3.38 4.19 10.47
C GLY A 17 2.91 3.04 9.59
N LYS A 18 2.92 3.21 8.29
CA LYS A 18 2.46 2.20 7.33
C LYS A 18 3.28 0.91 7.43
N THR A 19 4.59 1.03 7.54
CA THR A 19 5.49 -0.12 7.71
C THR A 19 5.19 -0.88 8.98
N THR A 20 4.94 -0.16 10.08
CA THR A 20 4.60 -0.79 11.36
C THR A 20 3.33 -1.61 11.24
N LEU A 21 2.30 -1.05 10.62
CA LEU A 21 1.06 -1.77 10.41
C LEU A 21 1.28 -3.00 9.51
N PHE A 22 2.02 -2.84 8.42
CA PHE A 22 2.33 -3.94 7.52
C PHE A 22 3.01 -5.08 8.25
N ASN A 23 4.03 -4.76 9.06
CA ASN A 23 4.77 -5.78 9.81
C ASN A 23 3.88 -6.48 10.84
N ASN A 24 3.01 -5.73 11.51
CA ASN A 24 2.10 -6.31 12.49
C ASN A 24 1.08 -7.25 11.85
N LEU A 25 0.61 -6.94 10.66
CA LEU A 25 -0.37 -7.76 9.98
C LEU A 25 0.23 -9.02 9.35
N THR A 26 1.43 -8.90 8.78
CA THR A 26 2.03 -10.00 8.01
C THR A 26 3.02 -10.85 8.78
N GLY A 27 3.65 -10.27 9.80
CA GLY A 27 4.66 -10.97 10.59
C GLY A 27 5.81 -11.49 9.73
N MET A 28 6.03 -12.81 9.76
CA MET A 28 7.10 -13.46 9.00
C MET A 28 6.68 -13.81 7.56
N ARG A 29 5.45 -13.54 7.18
CA ARG A 29 4.91 -13.93 5.87
C ARG A 29 5.04 -12.79 4.87
N GLN A 30 6.27 -12.28 4.73
CA GLN A 30 6.56 -11.16 3.84
C GLN A 30 7.46 -11.59 2.70
N HIS A 31 7.27 -10.97 1.55
CA HIS A 31 8.17 -11.07 0.42
C HIS A 31 8.63 -9.67 0.06
N VAL A 32 9.94 -9.49 -0.04
CA VAL A 32 10.54 -8.21 -0.38
C VAL A 32 11.23 -8.33 -1.73
N GLY A 33 10.92 -7.41 -2.62
CA GLY A 33 11.53 -7.35 -3.94
C GLY A 33 11.55 -5.92 -4.44
N ASN A 34 11.61 -5.76 -5.74
CA ASN A 34 11.60 -4.43 -6.35
C ASN A 34 10.43 -4.33 -7.33
N TRP A 35 9.91 -3.12 -7.50
CA TRP A 35 8.91 -2.87 -8.52
C TRP A 35 9.56 -3.04 -9.90
N PRO A 36 8.97 -3.87 -10.77
CA PRO A 36 9.58 -4.13 -12.08
C PRO A 36 9.47 -2.94 -13.03
N GLY A 37 10.37 -2.91 -14.02
CA GLY A 37 10.30 -1.94 -15.08
C GLY A 37 10.70 -0.51 -14.71
N LYS A 38 11.36 -0.32 -13.57
CA LYS A 38 11.77 1.02 -13.12
C LYS A 38 13.27 1.21 -13.29
N THR A 39 13.67 2.45 -13.60
CA THR A 39 15.08 2.78 -13.79
C THR A 39 15.86 2.82 -12.47
N VAL A 40 15.17 3.06 -11.38
CA VAL A 40 15.75 3.04 -10.03
C VAL A 40 15.03 1.95 -9.23
N ALA A 41 15.79 1.21 -8.42
CA ALA A 41 15.20 0.17 -7.60
C ALA A 41 14.33 0.78 -6.49
N ILE A 42 13.03 0.52 -6.56
CA ILE A 42 12.09 0.91 -5.53
C ILE A 42 11.60 -0.38 -4.86
N GLU A 43 11.73 -0.46 -3.55
CA GLU A 43 11.39 -1.65 -2.80
C GLU A 43 9.89 -1.91 -2.83
N ARG A 44 9.53 -3.16 -3.10
CA ARG A 44 8.15 -3.63 -3.03
C ARG A 44 8.05 -4.67 -1.91
N LYS A 45 7.11 -4.47 -1.00
CA LYS A 45 6.84 -5.42 0.09
C LYS A 45 5.43 -5.97 -0.07
N ASP A 46 5.34 -7.29 -0.15
CA ASP A 46 4.09 -8.00 -0.17
C ASP A 46 4.03 -8.90 1.05
N GLY A 47 2.85 -9.13 1.57
CA GLY A 47 2.69 -10.02 2.70
C GLY A 47 1.34 -10.70 2.68
N LYS A 48 1.18 -11.69 3.53
CA LYS A 48 -0.07 -12.41 3.68
C LYS A 48 -0.49 -12.45 5.13
N ALA A 49 -1.78 -12.33 5.36
CA ALA A 49 -2.38 -12.54 6.65
C ALA A 49 -3.63 -13.36 6.46
N THR A 50 -3.97 -14.16 7.46
CA THR A 50 -5.17 -14.98 7.40
C THR A 50 -6.08 -14.59 8.57
N TYR A 51 -7.33 -14.34 8.27
CA TYR A 51 -8.30 -13.99 9.28
C TYR A 51 -9.63 -14.64 8.93
N ASP A 52 -10.15 -15.45 9.84
CA ASP A 52 -11.47 -16.08 9.72
C ASP A 52 -11.66 -16.80 8.37
N GLY A 53 -10.67 -17.60 7.97
CA GLY A 53 -10.72 -18.36 6.73
C GLY A 53 -10.48 -17.54 5.46
N THR A 54 -10.21 -16.25 5.58
CA THR A 54 -9.91 -15.38 4.45
C THR A 54 -8.43 -15.06 4.43
N THR A 55 -7.81 -15.22 3.27
CA THR A 55 -6.41 -14.84 3.06
C THR A 55 -6.37 -13.42 2.54
N LEU A 56 -5.67 -12.56 3.28
CA LEU A 56 -5.42 -11.19 2.86
C LEU A 56 -4.06 -11.11 2.19
N GLU A 57 -4.03 -10.67 0.96
CA GLU A 57 -2.78 -10.37 0.27
C GLU A 57 -2.55 -8.88 0.40
N ILE A 58 -1.51 -8.50 1.12
CA ILE A 58 -1.27 -7.12 1.48
C ILE A 58 -0.08 -6.61 0.71
N VAL A 59 -0.28 -5.51 -0.01
CA VAL A 59 0.79 -4.86 -0.78
C VAL A 59 1.04 -3.50 -0.14
N ASP A 60 2.30 -3.28 0.23
CA ASP A 60 2.73 -2.01 0.80
C ASP A 60 3.15 -1.09 -0.33
N LEU A 61 2.31 -0.11 -0.66
CA LEU A 61 2.63 0.85 -1.70
C LEU A 61 3.70 1.83 -1.21
N PRO A 62 4.52 2.38 -2.12
CA PRO A 62 5.46 3.41 -1.73
C PRO A 62 4.74 4.58 -1.04
N GLY A 63 5.38 5.16 -0.02
CA GLY A 63 4.81 6.30 0.67
C GLY A 63 4.72 7.50 -0.26
N THR A 64 3.58 8.16 -0.29
CA THR A 64 3.34 9.30 -1.16
C THR A 64 2.56 10.38 -0.43
N TYR A 65 2.72 11.63 -0.86
CA TYR A 65 1.92 12.74 -0.35
C TYR A 65 0.70 13.02 -1.22
N SER A 66 0.71 12.53 -2.44
CA SER A 66 -0.40 12.72 -3.37
C SER A 66 -0.32 11.68 -4.49
N LEU A 67 -1.31 11.66 -5.37
CA LEU A 67 -1.33 10.79 -6.54
C LEU A 67 -1.14 11.59 -7.83
N SER A 68 -0.43 12.70 -7.76
CA SER A 68 -0.22 13.58 -8.92
C SER A 68 0.91 13.16 -9.84
N SER A 69 1.54 12.01 -9.60
CA SER A 69 2.53 11.39 -10.48
C SER A 69 3.78 12.24 -10.74
N ARG A 70 4.25 12.95 -9.72
CA ARG A 70 5.44 13.77 -9.85
C ARG A 70 6.73 13.06 -9.47
N SER A 71 6.63 12.00 -8.67
CA SER A 71 7.78 11.21 -8.28
C SER A 71 7.60 9.78 -8.78
N LEU A 72 8.70 9.01 -8.77
CA LEU A 72 8.64 7.60 -9.16
C LEU A 72 7.72 6.82 -8.21
N GLU A 73 7.77 7.14 -6.91
CA GLU A 73 6.93 6.49 -5.92
C GLU A 73 5.45 6.75 -6.19
N GLU A 74 5.10 7.99 -6.56
CA GLU A 74 3.73 8.34 -6.88
C GLU A 74 3.26 7.65 -8.15
N GLU A 75 4.13 7.57 -9.18
CA GLU A 75 3.81 6.84 -10.40
C GLU A 75 3.52 5.38 -10.12
N ILE A 76 4.32 4.74 -9.27
CA ILE A 76 4.13 3.34 -8.91
C ILE A 76 2.80 3.14 -8.21
N ALA A 77 2.48 4.01 -7.24
CA ALA A 77 1.23 3.90 -6.50
C ALA A 77 0.02 4.06 -7.43
N VAL A 78 0.04 5.05 -8.30
CA VAL A 78 -1.06 5.28 -9.25
C VAL A 78 -1.21 4.10 -10.22
N GLU A 79 -0.10 3.65 -10.80
CA GLU A 79 -0.12 2.52 -11.73
C GLU A 79 -0.68 1.26 -11.07
N TYR A 80 -0.26 0.97 -9.85
CA TYR A 80 -0.76 -0.19 -9.13
C TYR A 80 -2.28 -0.08 -8.91
N LEU A 81 -2.75 1.06 -8.44
CA LEU A 81 -4.17 1.25 -8.16
C LEU A 81 -5.03 1.13 -9.42
N LEU A 82 -4.52 1.59 -10.55
CA LEU A 82 -5.26 1.56 -11.82
C LEU A 82 -5.23 0.19 -12.50
N THR A 83 -4.10 -0.52 -12.42
CA THR A 83 -3.93 -1.77 -13.15
C THR A 83 -4.29 -3.00 -12.34
N GLU A 84 -3.90 -3.04 -11.06
CA GLU A 84 -4.14 -4.21 -10.22
C GLU A 84 -5.46 -4.18 -9.50
N LYS A 85 -6.04 -3.00 -9.33
CA LYS A 85 -7.37 -2.81 -8.76
C LYS A 85 -7.59 -3.62 -7.49
N PRO A 86 -6.88 -3.28 -6.40
CA PRO A 86 -7.04 -4.01 -5.15
C PRO A 86 -8.48 -3.95 -4.65
N ASP A 87 -8.88 -4.97 -3.89
CA ASP A 87 -10.23 -5.02 -3.35
C ASP A 87 -10.46 -3.96 -2.29
N VAL A 88 -9.41 -3.65 -1.51
CA VAL A 88 -9.48 -2.69 -0.42
C VAL A 88 -8.22 -1.85 -0.44
N VAL A 89 -8.37 -0.55 -0.22
CA VAL A 89 -7.24 0.36 0.00
C VAL A 89 -7.34 0.87 1.43
N VAL A 90 -6.33 0.58 2.24
CA VAL A 90 -6.24 1.08 3.60
C VAL A 90 -5.33 2.30 3.60
N ASN A 91 -5.88 3.45 3.94
CA ASN A 91 -5.15 4.71 3.97
C ASN A 91 -4.73 5.00 5.40
N ILE A 92 -3.43 5.00 5.64
CA ILE A 92 -2.86 5.22 6.96
C ILE A 92 -2.53 6.70 7.13
N ILE A 93 -3.05 7.30 8.19
CA ILE A 93 -2.92 8.72 8.46
C ILE A 93 -2.09 8.93 9.71
N ASP A 94 -1.13 9.86 9.63
CA ASP A 94 -0.36 10.32 10.77
C ASP A 94 -1.07 11.54 11.38
N ALA A 95 -1.63 11.37 12.57
CA ALA A 95 -2.39 12.41 13.23
C ALA A 95 -1.56 13.68 13.50
N ALA A 96 -0.25 13.54 13.64
CA ALA A 96 0.62 14.70 13.87
C ALA A 96 0.75 15.58 12.62
N HIS A 97 0.40 15.07 11.45
CA HIS A 97 0.48 15.79 10.18
C HIS A 97 -0.82 15.61 9.39
N LEU A 98 -1.94 15.78 10.05
CA LEU A 98 -3.25 15.46 9.52
C LEU A 98 -3.55 16.16 8.18
N GLU A 99 -3.29 17.45 8.11
CA GLU A 99 -3.57 18.21 6.89
C GLU A 99 -2.87 17.64 5.67
N ARG A 100 -1.58 17.34 5.80
CA ARG A 100 -0.79 16.76 4.71
C ARG A 100 -1.28 15.38 4.31
N ASN A 101 -1.67 14.57 5.30
CA ASN A 101 -2.18 13.22 5.05
C ASN A 101 -3.54 13.26 4.36
N LEU A 102 -4.39 14.21 4.71
CA LEU A 102 -5.73 14.30 4.12
C LEU A 102 -5.70 14.63 2.63
N TYR A 103 -4.65 15.25 2.15
CA TYR A 103 -4.52 15.52 0.72
C TYR A 103 -4.53 14.21 -0.08
N LEU A 104 -3.74 13.23 0.33
CA LEU A 104 -3.76 11.91 -0.30
C LEU A 104 -5.11 11.21 -0.10
N THR A 105 -5.69 11.31 1.10
CA THR A 105 -6.96 10.69 1.41
C THR A 105 -8.05 11.15 0.44
N LEU A 106 -8.12 12.44 0.17
CA LEU A 106 -9.10 12.98 -0.76
C LEU A 106 -8.92 12.42 -2.18
N GLN A 107 -7.67 12.26 -2.62
CA GLN A 107 -7.41 11.70 -3.93
C GLN A 107 -7.79 10.22 -4.02
N LEU A 108 -7.62 9.46 -2.94
CA LEU A 108 -8.00 8.05 -2.91
C LEU A 108 -9.51 7.86 -2.96
N ILE A 109 -10.27 8.78 -2.39
CA ILE A 109 -11.73 8.72 -2.40
C ILE A 109 -12.28 8.98 -3.80
N GLU A 110 -11.63 9.84 -4.54
CA GLU A 110 -12.04 10.14 -5.90
C GLU A 110 -11.60 9.03 -6.87
#